data_871cb4f4d6203aebf26a6f02d136f190
#
_entry.id   871cb4f4d6203aebf26a6f02d136f190
#
_cell.length_a   1.000
_cell.length_b   1.000
_cell.length_c   1.000
_cell.angle_alpha   90.00
_cell.angle_beta   90.00
_cell.angle_gamma   90.00
#
_symmetry.space_group_name_H-M   'P 1'
#
loop_
_entity.id
_entity.type
_entity.pdbx_description
1 polymer ?
#
loop_
_entity_poly.entity_id
_entity_poly.type
_entity_poly.pdbx_seq_one_letter_code
_entity_poly.pdbx_strand_id
1 'polypeptide(L)'
;MKNVVWHHATVTRQRRNIQNKHKSVALWFTGLSGSGKSTLAHAVEEKLHQLGCRTMTLDGDNIRHGLCKDLDFSAENRKENIRRIGEVAKLFIESGVITLTAFISPFKEERDKVRKLLADEGLIEIYVKCPISVCEARDVKGMYKKAKANEIKNFTGISSPYEAPENPDLILDTDKESLDESVDKVLNLLIHRKVINNAN
;
A
#
# COMPACT_ATOMS: atom_id res chain seq x y z
N MET A 1 9.28 27.25 6.97
CA MET A 1 8.02 27.82 7.48
C MET A 1 8.31 28.43 8.85
N LYS A 2 8.33 29.76 8.97
CA LYS A 2 8.75 30.45 10.22
C LYS A 2 7.67 30.56 11.31
N ASN A 3 6.42 30.18 11.02
CA ASN A 3 5.26 30.42 11.90
C ASN A 3 4.46 29.15 12.26
N VAL A 4 5.06 27.98 12.12
CA VAL A 4 4.41 26.70 12.46
C VAL A 4 5.16 26.08 13.62
N VAL A 5 4.46 25.84 14.74
CA VAL A 5 5.00 25.22 15.96
C VAL A 5 4.42 23.81 16.07
N TRP A 6 5.29 22.85 16.37
CA TRP A 6 4.86 21.47 16.61
C TRP A 6 4.26 21.33 18.02
N HIS A 7 3.04 20.83 18.09
CA HIS A 7 2.36 20.51 19.36
C HIS A 7 2.42 19.02 19.64
N HIS A 8 2.94 18.66 20.81
CA HIS A 8 3.01 17.26 21.24
C HIS A 8 1.65 16.79 21.78
N ALA A 9 1.14 15.71 21.22
CA ALA A 9 -0.12 15.12 21.65
C ALA A 9 0.05 14.35 22.97
N THR A 10 -0.88 14.51 23.92
CA THR A 10 -0.93 13.72 25.16
C THR A 10 -1.32 12.26 24.88
N VAL A 11 -2.20 12.03 23.90
CA VAL A 11 -2.58 10.69 23.45
C VAL A 11 -1.65 10.28 22.31
N THR A 12 -0.61 9.53 22.66
CA THR A 12 0.42 9.08 21.73
C THR A 12 0.00 7.83 20.96
N ARG A 13 0.68 7.53 19.84
CA ARG A 13 0.55 6.28 19.10
C ARG A 13 0.69 5.06 20.01
N GLN A 14 1.67 5.04 20.90
CA GLN A 14 1.87 3.94 21.84
C GLN A 14 0.64 3.71 22.74
N ARG A 15 0.05 4.77 23.30
CA ARG A 15 -1.17 4.65 24.12
C ARG A 15 -2.34 4.10 23.32
N ARG A 16 -2.49 4.50 22.04
CA ARG A 16 -3.52 3.98 21.14
C ARG A 16 -3.28 2.49 20.82
N ASN A 17 -2.03 2.10 20.54
CA ASN A 17 -1.66 0.71 20.28
C ASN A 17 -1.98 -0.21 21.47
N ILE A 18 -1.70 0.23 22.71
CA ILE A 18 -2.06 -0.50 23.94
C ILE A 18 -3.59 -0.69 24.01
N GLN A 19 -4.36 0.38 23.81
CA GLN A 19 -5.82 0.33 23.83
C GLN A 19 -6.39 -0.59 22.74
N ASN A 20 -5.81 -0.56 21.54
CA ASN A 20 -6.25 -1.35 20.39
C ASN A 20 -5.78 -2.82 20.47
N LYS A 21 -4.86 -3.17 21.37
CA LYS A 21 -4.23 -4.49 21.50
C LYS A 21 -3.49 -4.95 20.24
N HIS A 22 -3.12 -4.02 19.37
CA HIS A 22 -2.27 -4.23 18.19
C HIS A 22 -1.40 -3.01 17.93
N LYS A 23 -0.31 -3.17 17.19
CA LYS A 23 0.49 -2.03 16.71
C LYS A 23 -0.12 -1.45 15.44
N SER A 24 0.09 -0.16 15.22
CA SER A 24 -0.26 0.50 13.97
C SER A 24 0.94 0.48 13.02
N VAL A 25 0.72 0.11 11.77
CA VAL A 25 1.72 0.05 10.71
C VAL A 25 1.07 0.36 9.36
N ALA A 26 1.86 0.73 8.36
CA ALA A 26 1.42 0.76 6.97
C ALA A 26 1.85 -0.53 6.26
N LEU A 27 0.89 -1.26 5.69
CA LEU A 27 1.11 -2.34 4.74
C LEU A 27 1.11 -1.73 3.34
N TRP A 28 2.29 -1.59 2.74
CA TRP A 28 2.45 -0.94 1.46
C TRP A 28 2.50 -1.96 0.32
N PHE A 29 1.35 -2.22 -0.30
CA PHE A 29 1.26 -3.13 -1.44
C PHE A 29 1.67 -2.41 -2.72
N THR A 30 2.77 -2.85 -3.32
CA THR A 30 3.28 -2.36 -4.61
C THR A 30 3.28 -3.46 -5.66
N GLY A 31 3.15 -3.12 -6.94
CA GLY A 31 3.13 -4.07 -8.07
C GLY A 31 2.42 -3.51 -9.29
N LEU A 32 2.47 -4.22 -10.41
CA LEU A 32 1.85 -3.82 -11.67
C LEU A 32 0.33 -3.65 -11.57
N SER A 33 -0.27 -2.92 -12.49
CA SER A 33 -1.72 -2.93 -12.68
C SER A 33 -2.17 -4.38 -12.95
N GLY A 34 -3.29 -4.83 -12.39
CA GLY A 34 -3.75 -6.22 -12.56
C GLY A 34 -3.00 -7.28 -11.75
N SER A 35 -2.00 -6.91 -10.93
CA SER A 35 -1.28 -7.87 -10.08
C SER A 35 -2.08 -8.38 -8.87
N GLY A 36 -3.26 -7.82 -8.57
CA GLY A 36 -4.11 -8.26 -7.47
C GLY A 36 -4.00 -7.45 -6.18
N LYS A 37 -3.28 -6.32 -6.16
CA LYS A 37 -3.07 -5.49 -4.95
C LYS A 37 -4.34 -5.12 -4.20
N SER A 38 -5.33 -4.56 -4.89
CA SER A 38 -6.59 -4.14 -4.26
C SER A 38 -7.36 -5.31 -3.67
N THR A 39 -7.47 -6.40 -4.43
CA THR A 39 -8.13 -7.64 -3.97
C THR A 39 -7.47 -8.18 -2.71
N LEU A 40 -6.14 -8.24 -2.72
CA LEU A 40 -5.36 -8.73 -1.58
C LEU A 40 -5.45 -7.79 -0.38
N ALA A 41 -5.32 -6.47 -0.59
CA ALA A 41 -5.43 -5.49 0.49
C ALA A 41 -6.78 -5.58 1.21
N HIS A 42 -7.89 -5.65 0.46
CA HIS A 42 -9.22 -5.81 1.04
C HIS A 42 -9.43 -7.16 1.73
N ALA A 43 -8.89 -8.26 1.19
CA ALA A 43 -8.99 -9.57 1.83
C ALA A 43 -8.19 -9.62 3.15
N VAL A 44 -7.00 -9.01 3.18
CA VAL A 44 -6.21 -8.85 4.42
C VAL A 44 -6.94 -7.95 5.41
N GLU A 45 -7.51 -6.83 4.95
CA GLU A 45 -8.29 -5.92 5.80
C GLU A 45 -9.48 -6.64 6.46
N GLU A 46 -10.24 -7.42 5.71
CA GLU A 46 -11.37 -8.21 6.21
C GLU A 46 -10.93 -9.17 7.33
N LYS A 47 -9.82 -9.90 7.12
CA LYS A 47 -9.29 -10.79 8.16
C LYS A 47 -8.83 -10.03 9.41
N LEU A 48 -8.14 -8.92 9.24
CA LEU A 48 -7.72 -8.07 10.36
C LEU A 48 -8.92 -7.48 11.10
N HIS A 49 -9.98 -7.09 10.39
CA HIS A 49 -11.22 -6.61 10.99
C HIS A 49 -11.90 -7.70 11.83
N GLN A 50 -11.98 -8.93 11.31
CA GLN A 50 -12.50 -10.09 12.05
C GLN A 50 -11.70 -10.39 13.33
N LEU A 51 -10.39 -10.10 13.32
CA LEU A 51 -9.53 -10.18 14.50
C LEU A 51 -9.65 -8.98 15.46
N GLY A 52 -10.58 -8.05 15.20
CA GLY A 52 -10.82 -6.87 16.02
C GLY A 52 -9.79 -5.76 15.87
N CYS A 53 -8.95 -5.81 14.83
CA CYS A 53 -7.99 -4.75 14.54
C CYS A 53 -8.68 -3.52 13.93
N ARG A 54 -8.16 -2.34 14.22
CA ARG A 54 -8.55 -1.09 13.54
C ARG A 54 -7.77 -0.96 12.26
N THR A 55 -8.48 -0.93 11.14
CA THR A 55 -7.90 -0.93 9.79
C THR A 55 -8.43 0.19 8.93
N MET A 56 -7.69 0.58 7.90
CA MET A 56 -8.13 1.47 6.81
C MET A 56 -7.38 1.14 5.54
N THR A 57 -8.10 0.85 4.46
CA THR A 57 -7.52 0.65 3.14
C THR A 57 -7.58 1.92 2.32
N LEU A 58 -6.41 2.34 1.81
CA LEU A 58 -6.23 3.42 0.85
C LEU A 58 -5.98 2.80 -0.53
N ASP A 59 -7.03 2.71 -1.34
CA ASP A 59 -6.92 2.20 -2.71
C ASP A 59 -6.67 3.32 -3.71
N GLY A 60 -5.79 3.07 -4.69
CA GLY A 60 -5.34 4.06 -5.65
C GLY A 60 -6.44 4.70 -6.48
N ASP A 61 -7.47 3.94 -6.86
CA ASP A 61 -8.59 4.49 -7.62
C ASP A 61 -9.50 5.32 -6.71
N ASN A 62 -9.83 4.80 -5.51
CA ASN A 62 -10.70 5.48 -4.57
C ASN A 62 -10.14 6.85 -4.15
N ILE A 63 -8.85 6.92 -3.87
CA ILE A 63 -8.16 8.17 -3.47
C ILE A 63 -8.23 9.24 -4.58
N ARG A 64 -8.23 8.82 -5.84
CA ARG A 64 -8.34 9.74 -6.99
C ARG A 64 -9.74 10.35 -7.19
N HIS A 65 -10.76 9.81 -6.53
CA HIS A 65 -12.09 10.46 -6.49
C HIS A 65 -12.18 11.61 -5.47
N GLY A 66 -11.22 11.70 -4.55
CA GLY A 66 -11.21 12.72 -3.48
C GLY A 66 -9.86 13.40 -3.32
N LEU A 67 -9.03 12.89 -2.43
CA LEU A 67 -7.75 13.47 -1.98
C LEU A 67 -6.80 13.84 -3.13
N CYS A 68 -6.80 13.07 -4.21
CA CYS A 68 -5.91 13.24 -5.35
C CYS A 68 -6.66 13.47 -6.68
N LYS A 69 -7.90 14.01 -6.62
CA LYS A 69 -8.71 14.27 -7.81
C LYS A 69 -8.13 15.34 -8.74
N ASP A 70 -7.25 16.18 -8.20
CA ASP A 70 -6.53 17.24 -8.92
C ASP A 70 -5.27 16.74 -9.63
N LEU A 71 -4.89 15.46 -9.45
CA LEU A 71 -3.68 14.88 -10.01
C LEU A 71 -4.00 14.00 -11.22
N ASP A 72 -3.30 14.23 -12.32
CA ASP A 72 -3.31 13.36 -13.49
C ASP A 72 -2.28 12.20 -13.35
N PHE A 73 -1.93 11.57 -14.49
CA PHE A 73 -0.96 10.46 -14.53
C PHE A 73 0.43 10.87 -15.04
N SER A 74 0.76 12.18 -15.06
CA SER A 74 2.11 12.65 -15.33
C SER A 74 3.10 12.17 -14.27
N ALA A 75 4.40 12.20 -14.57
CA ALA A 75 5.42 11.73 -13.63
C ALA A 75 5.41 12.55 -12.33
N GLU A 76 5.28 13.87 -12.44
CA GLU A 76 5.20 14.80 -11.31
C GLU A 76 3.97 14.50 -10.43
N ASN A 77 2.80 14.33 -11.05
CA ASN A 77 1.57 14.08 -10.32
C ASN A 77 1.52 12.68 -9.70
N ARG A 78 2.20 11.69 -10.28
CA ARG A 78 2.40 10.38 -9.62
C ARG A 78 3.26 10.51 -8.38
N LYS A 79 4.36 11.28 -8.43
CA LYS A 79 5.22 11.54 -7.25
C LYS A 79 4.43 12.24 -6.15
N GLU A 80 3.67 13.26 -6.51
CA GLU A 80 2.83 13.99 -5.56
C GLU A 80 1.73 13.11 -4.96
N ASN A 81 1.12 12.23 -5.77
CA ASN A 81 0.16 11.24 -5.29
C ASN A 81 0.77 10.35 -4.20
N ILE A 82 1.93 9.74 -4.46
CA ILE A 82 2.62 8.88 -3.48
C ILE A 82 3.03 9.66 -2.23
N ARG A 83 3.50 10.91 -2.38
CA ARG A 83 3.80 11.77 -1.25
C ARG A 83 2.58 12.03 -0.38
N ARG A 84 1.42 12.40 -0.98
CA ARG A 84 0.17 12.62 -0.22
C ARG A 84 -0.28 11.37 0.51
N ILE A 85 -0.22 10.20 -0.15
CA ILE A 85 -0.59 8.94 0.47
C ILE A 85 0.34 8.60 1.64
N GLY A 86 1.64 8.84 1.52
CA GLY A 86 2.60 8.67 2.61
C GLY A 86 2.24 9.51 3.83
N GLU A 87 1.91 10.79 3.64
CA GLU A 87 1.49 11.68 4.75
C GLU A 87 0.18 11.23 5.40
N VAL A 88 -0.81 10.82 4.60
CA VAL A 88 -2.09 10.30 5.12
C VAL A 88 -1.87 8.99 5.88
N ALA A 89 -1.08 8.06 5.33
CA ALA A 89 -0.72 6.82 6.02
C ALA A 89 -0.05 7.10 7.37
N LYS A 90 0.84 8.10 7.44
CA LYS A 90 1.46 8.54 8.70
C LYS A 90 0.42 8.98 9.72
N LEU A 91 -0.56 9.79 9.32
CA LEU A 91 -1.62 10.24 10.24
C LEU A 91 -2.46 9.06 10.74
N PHE A 92 -2.79 8.09 9.91
CA PHE A 92 -3.50 6.87 10.32
C PHE A 92 -2.66 6.02 11.28
N ILE A 93 -1.37 5.83 11.02
CA ILE A 93 -0.45 5.12 11.93
C ILE A 93 -0.40 5.84 13.29
N GLU A 94 -0.26 7.16 13.31
CA GLU A 94 -0.27 7.95 14.55
C GLU A 94 -1.62 7.86 15.28
N SER A 95 -2.72 7.65 14.55
CA SER A 95 -4.05 7.42 15.15
C SER A 95 -4.26 5.99 15.67
N GLY A 96 -3.27 5.09 15.52
CA GLY A 96 -3.33 3.72 16.01
C GLY A 96 -3.97 2.72 15.03
N VAL A 97 -4.06 3.05 13.75
CA VAL A 97 -4.71 2.25 12.70
C VAL A 97 -3.67 1.47 11.89
N ILE A 98 -3.94 0.20 11.57
CA ILE A 98 -3.21 -0.55 10.55
C ILE A 98 -3.72 -0.05 9.20
N THR A 99 -2.84 0.60 8.43
CA THR A 99 -3.20 1.21 7.15
C THR A 99 -2.72 0.34 6.00
N LEU A 100 -3.62 -0.09 5.14
CA LEU A 100 -3.29 -0.85 3.94
C LEU A 100 -3.29 0.10 2.74
N THR A 101 -2.24 0.09 1.92
CA THR A 101 -2.15 0.97 0.75
C THR A 101 -1.98 0.14 -0.51
N ALA A 102 -2.87 0.27 -1.49
CA ALA A 102 -2.84 -0.48 -2.75
C ALA A 102 -2.51 0.45 -3.92
N PHE A 103 -1.23 0.68 -4.17
CA PHE A 103 -0.74 1.57 -5.23
C PHE A 103 0.31 0.87 -6.10
N ILE A 104 0.40 1.24 -7.38
CA ILE A 104 1.49 0.74 -8.25
C ILE A 104 2.84 1.16 -7.66
N SER A 105 2.98 2.43 -7.24
CA SER A 105 4.22 3.04 -6.69
C SER A 105 5.47 2.55 -7.44
N PRO A 106 5.58 2.88 -8.77
CA PRO A 106 6.48 2.17 -9.66
C PRO A 106 7.96 2.47 -9.44
N PHE A 107 8.29 3.60 -8.80
CA PHE A 107 9.67 4.05 -8.68
C PHE A 107 10.21 3.81 -7.26
N LYS A 108 11.43 3.24 -7.21
CA LYS A 108 12.13 2.95 -5.95
C LYS A 108 12.29 4.22 -5.09
N GLU A 109 12.72 5.33 -5.71
CA GLU A 109 12.94 6.60 -5.01
C GLU A 109 11.69 7.06 -4.23
N GLU A 110 10.51 6.86 -4.79
CA GLU A 110 9.25 7.26 -4.16
C GLU A 110 8.92 6.37 -2.96
N ARG A 111 9.11 5.05 -3.09
CA ARG A 111 8.92 4.10 -1.99
C ARG A 111 9.93 4.33 -0.86
N ASP A 112 11.20 4.64 -1.21
CA ASP A 112 12.25 4.99 -0.24
C ASP A 112 11.91 6.28 0.54
N LYS A 113 11.31 7.27 -0.12
CA LYS A 113 10.82 8.50 0.56
C LYS A 113 9.72 8.19 1.56
N VAL A 114 8.77 7.33 1.18
CA VAL A 114 7.70 6.89 2.09
C VAL A 114 8.29 6.09 3.26
N ARG A 115 9.24 5.19 3.01
CA ARG A 115 9.93 4.43 4.06
C ARG A 115 10.60 5.36 5.08
N LYS A 116 11.32 6.37 4.61
CA LYS A 116 11.93 7.41 5.48
C LYS A 116 10.90 8.22 6.25
N LEU A 117 9.77 8.55 5.61
CA LEU A 117 8.70 9.33 6.23
C LEU A 117 8.02 8.58 7.38
N LEU A 118 7.80 7.27 7.21
CA LEU A 118 7.10 6.43 8.18
C LEU A 118 8.03 5.81 9.23
N ALA A 119 9.35 5.96 9.08
CA ALA A 119 10.39 5.28 9.83
C ALA A 119 10.34 3.74 9.70
N ASP A 120 11.42 3.05 10.08
CA ASP A 120 11.60 1.62 9.80
C ASP A 120 10.55 0.72 10.46
N GLU A 121 10.01 1.12 11.61
CA GLU A 121 8.97 0.34 12.32
C GLU A 121 7.54 0.65 11.85
N GLY A 122 7.36 1.63 10.99
CA GLY A 122 6.05 2.09 10.53
C GLY A 122 5.61 1.53 9.19
N LEU A 123 6.51 0.94 8.41
CA LEU A 123 6.26 0.45 7.05
C LEU A 123 6.60 -1.04 6.91
N ILE A 124 5.71 -1.77 6.25
CA ILE A 124 5.90 -3.14 5.77
C ILE A 124 5.65 -3.13 4.26
N GLU A 125 6.71 -3.23 3.46
CA GLU A 125 6.60 -3.23 2.00
C GLU A 125 6.29 -4.63 1.48
N ILE A 126 5.16 -4.78 0.78
CA ILE A 126 4.68 -6.03 0.22
C ILE A 126 4.72 -5.95 -1.30
N TYR A 127 5.58 -6.71 -1.93
CA TYR A 127 5.65 -6.82 -3.37
C TYR A 127 4.67 -7.85 -3.89
N VAL A 128 3.60 -7.35 -4.53
CA VAL A 128 2.58 -8.17 -5.20
C VAL A 128 3.08 -8.46 -6.60
N LYS A 129 3.92 -9.50 -6.68
CA LYS A 129 4.61 -9.91 -7.88
C LYS A 129 3.67 -10.70 -8.79
N CYS A 130 3.65 -10.32 -10.06
CA CYS A 130 2.90 -11.00 -11.10
C CYS A 130 3.55 -10.71 -12.46
N PRO A 131 3.77 -11.71 -13.31
CA PRO A 131 4.26 -11.49 -14.66
C PRO A 131 3.34 -10.55 -15.45
N ILE A 132 3.93 -9.66 -16.24
CA ILE A 132 3.16 -8.70 -17.01
C ILE A 132 2.16 -9.37 -17.96
N SER A 133 2.53 -10.50 -18.56
CA SER A 133 1.63 -11.29 -19.42
C SER A 133 0.39 -11.77 -18.71
N VAL A 134 0.50 -12.14 -17.43
CA VAL A 134 -0.64 -12.55 -16.59
C VAL A 134 -1.48 -11.33 -16.22
N CYS A 135 -0.84 -10.21 -15.86
CA CYS A 135 -1.54 -8.95 -15.59
C CYS A 135 -2.34 -8.47 -16.81
N GLU A 136 -1.76 -8.57 -18.00
CA GLU A 136 -2.40 -8.26 -19.28
C GLU A 136 -3.57 -9.19 -19.58
N ALA A 137 -3.42 -10.51 -19.35
CA ALA A 137 -4.51 -11.48 -19.54
C ALA A 137 -5.69 -11.22 -18.59
N ARG A 138 -5.39 -10.79 -17.36
CA ARG A 138 -6.43 -10.41 -16.39
C ARG A 138 -7.16 -9.14 -16.79
N ASP A 139 -6.45 -8.10 -17.22
CA ASP A 139 -6.87 -6.74 -17.65
C ASP A 139 -8.31 -6.33 -17.28
N VAL A 140 -8.68 -6.51 -16.02
CA VAL A 140 -10.05 -6.35 -15.48
C VAL A 140 -10.69 -5.00 -15.84
N LYS A 141 -9.88 -3.97 -16.05
CA LYS A 141 -10.31 -2.59 -16.36
C LYS A 141 -10.09 -2.20 -17.83
N GLY A 142 -9.60 -3.10 -18.68
CA GLY A 142 -9.24 -2.83 -20.08
C GLY A 142 -8.09 -1.83 -20.26
N MET A 143 -7.30 -1.60 -19.21
CA MET A 143 -6.26 -0.58 -19.20
C MET A 143 -5.05 -0.97 -20.04
N TYR A 144 -4.66 -2.25 -20.07
CA TYR A 144 -3.59 -2.76 -20.93
C TYR A 144 -3.96 -2.66 -22.40
N LYS A 145 -5.22 -3.00 -22.75
CA LYS A 145 -5.73 -2.85 -24.10
C LYS A 145 -5.63 -1.41 -24.59
N LYS A 146 -6.07 -0.45 -23.75
CA LYS A 146 -5.99 0.99 -24.06
C LYS A 146 -4.54 1.48 -24.15
N ALA A 147 -3.66 1.03 -23.26
CA ALA A 147 -2.24 1.40 -23.29
C ALA A 147 -1.55 0.90 -24.57
N LYS A 148 -1.83 -0.33 -25.01
CA LYS A 148 -1.30 -0.87 -26.28
C LYS A 148 -1.87 -0.16 -27.50
N ALA A 149 -3.08 0.35 -27.44
CA ALA A 149 -3.68 1.20 -28.47
C ALA A 149 -3.17 2.66 -28.44
N ASN A 150 -2.19 2.99 -27.58
CA ASN A 150 -1.69 4.35 -27.35
C ASN A 150 -2.75 5.38 -26.86
N GLU A 151 -3.88 4.91 -26.34
CA GLU A 151 -4.91 5.76 -25.75
C GLU A 151 -4.49 6.25 -24.36
N ILE A 152 -3.61 5.51 -23.66
CA ILE A 152 -3.07 5.88 -22.34
C ILE A 152 -1.56 6.02 -22.48
N LYS A 153 -1.06 7.23 -22.19
CA LYS A 153 0.38 7.51 -22.17
C LYS A 153 0.99 7.13 -20.80
N ASN A 154 2.27 6.81 -20.78
CA ASN A 154 3.04 6.53 -19.57
C ASN A 154 2.45 5.40 -18.69
N PHE A 155 1.86 4.38 -19.30
CA PHE A 155 1.30 3.24 -18.58
C PHE A 155 2.43 2.35 -18.05
N THR A 156 2.43 2.11 -16.73
CA THR A 156 3.46 1.32 -16.04
C THR A 156 3.46 -0.13 -16.54
N GLY A 157 4.63 -0.60 -16.96
CA GLY A 157 4.83 -1.93 -17.54
C GLY A 157 4.72 -1.99 -19.07
N ILE A 158 4.20 -0.94 -19.75
CA ILE A 158 4.13 -0.85 -21.22
C ILE A 158 5.02 0.29 -21.73
N SER A 159 4.67 1.54 -21.43
CA SER A 159 5.38 2.75 -21.87
C SER A 159 6.10 3.51 -20.76
N SER A 160 6.02 3.00 -19.52
CA SER A 160 6.71 3.50 -18.34
C SER A 160 7.25 2.32 -17.52
N PRO A 161 8.44 2.41 -16.91
CA PRO A 161 9.03 1.30 -16.16
C PRO A 161 8.30 1.04 -14.85
N TYR A 162 8.45 -0.18 -14.33
CA TYR A 162 8.21 -0.56 -12.97
C TYR A 162 9.52 -1.08 -12.36
N GLU A 163 10.00 -0.40 -11.34
CA GLU A 163 11.19 -0.78 -10.59
C GLU A 163 10.77 -1.69 -9.42
N ALA A 164 10.96 -3.00 -9.60
CA ALA A 164 10.63 -3.97 -8.56
C ALA A 164 11.42 -3.67 -7.27
N PRO A 165 10.81 -3.84 -6.08
CA PRO A 165 11.53 -3.72 -4.83
C PRO A 165 12.69 -4.72 -4.76
N GLU A 166 13.87 -4.25 -4.34
CA GLU A 166 15.06 -5.10 -4.16
C GLU A 166 14.97 -5.94 -2.87
N ASN A 167 14.48 -5.32 -1.81
CA ASN A 167 14.41 -5.92 -0.47
C ASN A 167 13.04 -5.62 0.18
N PRO A 168 11.93 -6.13 -0.40
CA PRO A 168 10.62 -5.98 0.23
C PRO A 168 10.54 -6.86 1.49
N ASP A 169 9.66 -6.49 2.41
CA ASP A 169 9.43 -7.28 3.63
C ASP A 169 8.70 -8.60 3.33
N LEU A 170 7.94 -8.64 2.23
CA LEU A 170 7.26 -9.84 1.75
C LEU A 170 7.10 -9.81 0.23
N ILE A 171 7.27 -10.96 -0.41
CA ILE A 171 6.94 -11.16 -1.84
C ILE A 171 5.79 -12.15 -1.92
N LEU A 172 4.77 -11.80 -2.72
CA LEU A 172 3.60 -12.64 -3.00
C LEU A 172 3.51 -12.86 -4.51
N ASP A 173 3.68 -14.11 -4.94
CA ASP A 173 3.62 -14.52 -6.35
C ASP A 173 2.16 -14.84 -6.74
N THR A 174 1.36 -13.83 -7.02
CA THR A 174 -0.11 -13.94 -7.24
C THR A 174 -0.53 -14.65 -8.53
N ASP A 175 0.40 -15.07 -9.36
CA ASP A 175 0.18 -15.99 -10.48
C ASP A 175 0.32 -17.47 -10.08
N LYS A 176 0.89 -17.76 -8.90
CA LYS A 176 1.16 -19.11 -8.41
C LYS A 176 0.42 -19.45 -7.12
N GLU A 177 0.03 -18.43 -6.38
CA GLU A 177 -0.57 -18.54 -5.06
C GLU A 177 -2.06 -18.16 -5.14
N SER A 178 -2.89 -18.85 -4.36
CA SER A 178 -4.27 -18.46 -4.13
C SER A 178 -4.33 -17.16 -3.31
N LEU A 179 -5.50 -16.53 -3.30
CA LEU A 179 -5.74 -15.35 -2.47
C LEU A 179 -5.56 -15.68 -0.99
N ASP A 180 -6.11 -16.81 -0.52
CA ASP A 180 -6.04 -17.22 0.89
C ASP A 180 -4.60 -17.50 1.32
N GLU A 181 -3.80 -18.20 0.52
CA GLU A 181 -2.37 -18.41 0.80
C GLU A 181 -1.61 -17.09 0.92
N SER A 182 -1.89 -16.13 0.03
CA SER A 182 -1.27 -14.82 0.07
C SER A 182 -1.70 -14.02 1.32
N VAL A 183 -2.97 -14.09 1.70
CA VAL A 183 -3.50 -13.47 2.93
C VAL A 183 -2.83 -14.07 4.16
N ASP A 184 -2.75 -15.39 4.25
CA ASP A 184 -2.11 -16.08 5.38
C ASP A 184 -0.65 -15.71 5.54
N LYS A 185 0.09 -15.56 4.44
CA LYS A 185 1.48 -15.07 4.48
C LYS A 185 1.59 -13.68 5.09
N VAL A 186 0.67 -12.76 4.74
CA VAL A 186 0.66 -11.41 5.32
C VAL A 186 0.34 -11.48 6.82
N LEU A 187 -0.68 -12.24 7.22
CA LEU A 187 -1.04 -12.37 8.64
C LEU A 187 0.11 -12.99 9.46
N ASN A 188 0.75 -14.05 8.94
CA ASN A 188 1.90 -14.67 9.58
C ASN A 188 3.08 -13.69 9.75
N LEU A 189 3.34 -12.84 8.75
CA LEU A 189 4.35 -11.78 8.87
C LEU A 189 3.98 -10.78 9.98
N LEU A 190 2.72 -10.37 10.06
CA LEU A 190 2.25 -9.45 11.10
C LEU A 190 2.37 -10.05 12.51
N ILE A 191 2.06 -11.32 12.67
CA ILE A 191 2.24 -12.07 13.93
C ILE A 191 3.73 -12.14 14.28
N HIS A 192 4.58 -12.55 13.34
CA HIS A 192 6.04 -12.65 13.55
C HIS A 192 6.65 -11.30 13.97
N ARG A 193 6.18 -10.19 13.37
CA ARG A 193 6.59 -8.82 13.73
C ARG A 193 5.90 -8.28 14.99
N LYS A 194 5.07 -9.07 15.63
CA LYS A 194 4.31 -8.68 16.83
C LYS A 194 3.49 -7.40 16.59
N VAL A 195 2.94 -7.25 15.39
CA VAL A 195 1.97 -6.21 15.04
C VAL A 195 0.60 -6.60 15.58
N ILE A 196 0.21 -7.85 15.38
CA ILE A 196 -1.01 -8.47 15.92
C ILE A 196 -0.63 -9.69 16.77
N ASN A 197 -1.53 -10.11 17.64
CA ASN A 197 -1.39 -11.33 18.40
C ASN A 197 -1.90 -12.53 17.58
N ASN A 198 -1.45 -13.74 17.92
CA ASN A 198 -2.08 -14.95 17.41
C ASN A 198 -3.56 -14.93 17.79
N ALA A 199 -4.43 -15.32 16.86
CA ALA A 199 -5.80 -15.68 17.20
C ALA A 199 -5.73 -16.90 18.16
N ASN A 200 -6.21 -16.74 19.40
CA ASN A 200 -6.44 -17.85 20.30
C ASN A 200 -7.68 -18.62 19.82
#